data_5090b0e4d668c86f291d0164379d092d
#
_entry.id   5090b0e4d668c86f291d0164379d092d
#
_cell.length_a   1.000
_cell.length_b   1.000
_cell.length_c   1.000
_cell.angle_alpha   90.00
_cell.angle_beta   90.00
_cell.angle_gamma   90.00
#
_symmetry.space_group_name_H-M   'P 1'
#
loop_
_entity.id
_entity.type
_entity.pdbx_description
1 polymer ?
#
loop_
_entity_poly.entity_id
_entity_poly.type
_entity_poly.pdbx_seq_one_letter_code
_entity_poly.pdbx_strand_id
1 'polypeptide(L)'
;MATLLSWLGRTDLDQMKQDNPASIATIALKGKALDSIIILASTWEDEWCDYKEWLERKLACAGRSKTSVTIQRVRLASPIDYSAITKVMQKQLSKISAGSEHIYLNLTSGTPAMTVVSVLLGKSIAKCQLLQTSPKGELIEVDIPVDFATEYTKSSTSAIQSLTSDIPQLSSAFEAITAKSTIMQLLVKKAHRLALSDLPVLVLGESGSGKEVMAT
;
A
#
# COMPACT_ATOMS: atom_id res chain seq x y z
N MET A 1 6.31 -11.06 16.18
CA MET A 1 5.44 -10.05 16.81
C MET A 1 4.17 -9.92 15.99
N ALA A 2 3.04 -9.76 16.67
CA ALA A 2 1.71 -9.53 16.04
C ALA A 2 1.30 -8.06 16.23
N THR A 3 1.13 -7.32 15.15
CA THR A 3 0.85 -5.88 15.18
C THR A 3 -0.46 -5.55 14.48
N LEU A 4 -1.33 -4.81 15.14
CA LEU A 4 -2.52 -4.21 14.54
C LEU A 4 -2.18 -2.79 14.08
N LEU A 5 -2.44 -2.48 12.81
CA LEU A 5 -2.41 -1.12 12.27
C LEU A 5 -3.83 -0.68 11.94
N SER A 6 -4.22 0.48 12.44
CA SER A 6 -5.55 1.05 12.22
C SER A 6 -5.50 2.57 12.03
N TRP A 7 -6.46 3.10 11.33
CA TRP A 7 -6.79 4.53 11.40
C TRP A 7 -7.73 4.78 12.58
N LEU A 8 -7.63 5.95 13.21
CA LEU A 8 -8.58 6.39 14.22
C LEU A 8 -9.81 6.98 13.53
N GLY A 9 -10.96 6.41 13.80
CA GLY A 9 -12.23 6.90 13.28
C GLY A 9 -13.04 7.66 14.33
N ARG A 10 -13.95 8.54 13.90
CA ARG A 10 -14.85 9.25 14.82
C ARG A 10 -15.69 8.30 15.66
N THR A 11 -16.18 7.21 15.05
CA THR A 11 -16.96 6.19 15.76
C THR A 11 -16.20 5.55 16.91
N ASP A 12 -14.87 5.36 16.78
CA ASP A 12 -14.06 4.79 17.87
C ASP A 12 -14.05 5.72 19.09
N LEU A 13 -13.96 7.04 18.88
CA LEU A 13 -13.99 8.03 19.94
C LEU A 13 -15.38 8.17 20.58
N ASP A 14 -16.43 8.18 19.76
CA ASP A 14 -17.80 8.34 20.26
C ASP A 14 -18.26 7.11 21.06
N GLN A 15 -17.86 5.92 20.65
CA GLN A 15 -18.16 4.68 21.38
C GLN A 15 -17.32 4.58 22.67
N MET A 16 -16.08 5.05 22.67
CA MET A 16 -15.28 5.17 23.90
C MET A 16 -16.02 5.98 24.97
N LYS A 17 -16.63 7.11 24.62
CA LYS A 17 -17.40 7.96 25.56
C LYS A 17 -18.58 7.24 26.19
N GLN A 18 -19.09 6.21 25.53
CA GLN A 18 -20.16 5.33 26.02
C GLN A 18 -19.62 4.05 26.69
N ASP A 19 -18.31 3.96 26.87
CA ASP A 19 -17.59 2.79 27.37
C ASP A 19 -17.78 1.53 26.50
N ASN A 20 -18.19 1.69 25.23
CA ASN A 20 -18.44 0.60 24.30
C ASN A 20 -17.24 0.37 23.35
N PRO A 21 -16.86 -0.88 23.08
CA PRO A 21 -15.80 -1.19 22.12
C PRO A 21 -16.30 -0.99 20.68
N ALA A 22 -15.73 -0.02 19.98
CA ALA A 22 -15.86 0.11 18.53
C ALA A 22 -14.83 -0.79 17.81
N SER A 23 -14.56 -0.52 16.54
CA SER A 23 -13.78 -1.43 15.70
C SER A 23 -12.39 -1.75 16.24
N ILE A 24 -11.57 -0.75 16.56
CA ILE A 24 -10.22 -0.96 17.06
C ILE A 24 -10.23 -1.80 18.34
N ALA A 25 -11.06 -1.40 19.31
CA ALA A 25 -11.18 -2.09 20.59
C ALA A 25 -11.76 -3.51 20.41
N THR A 26 -12.74 -3.70 19.53
CA THR A 26 -13.31 -5.02 19.24
C THR A 26 -12.25 -5.97 18.69
N ILE A 27 -11.44 -5.52 17.71
CA ILE A 27 -10.34 -6.33 17.18
C ILE A 27 -9.32 -6.64 18.28
N ALA A 28 -8.96 -5.62 19.07
CA ALA A 28 -7.98 -5.76 20.13
C ALA A 28 -8.42 -6.70 21.26
N LEU A 29 -9.72 -6.78 21.56
CA LEU A 29 -10.28 -7.60 22.63
C LEU A 29 -10.69 -8.99 22.18
N LYS A 30 -11.27 -9.13 20.99
CA LYS A 30 -11.85 -10.40 20.49
C LYS A 30 -10.91 -11.14 19.52
N GLY A 31 -9.99 -10.42 18.89
CA GLY A 31 -9.03 -11.01 17.93
C GLY A 31 -7.92 -11.82 18.59
N LYS A 32 -6.96 -12.24 17.79
CA LYS A 32 -5.75 -12.91 18.26
C LYS A 32 -4.96 -12.00 19.21
N ALA A 33 -4.12 -12.58 20.05
CA ALA A 33 -3.25 -11.82 20.94
C ALA A 33 -2.33 -10.90 20.10
N LEU A 34 -2.26 -9.64 20.48
CA LEU A 34 -1.46 -8.62 19.83
C LEU A 34 -0.32 -8.19 20.75
N ASP A 35 0.88 -8.01 20.21
CA ASP A 35 1.99 -7.41 20.92
C ASP A 35 1.94 -5.88 20.84
N SER A 36 1.42 -5.34 19.74
CA SER A 36 1.37 -3.90 19.49
C SER A 36 0.14 -3.48 18.72
N ILE A 37 -0.40 -2.32 19.06
CA ILE A 37 -1.48 -1.64 18.36
C ILE A 37 -0.96 -0.26 17.95
N ILE A 38 -0.90 0.01 16.66
CA ILE A 38 -0.50 1.30 16.10
C ILE A 38 -1.73 1.95 15.48
N ILE A 39 -2.10 3.10 15.99
CA ILE A 39 -3.28 3.85 15.56
C ILE A 39 -2.80 5.13 14.88
N LEU A 40 -3.13 5.29 13.61
CA LEU A 40 -2.82 6.48 12.84
C LEU A 40 -3.95 7.49 13.02
N ALA A 41 -3.61 8.69 13.46
CA ALA A 41 -4.58 9.75 13.74
C ALA A 41 -4.15 11.07 13.11
N SER A 42 -5.09 11.77 12.45
CA SER A 42 -4.85 13.06 11.80
C SER A 42 -5.71 14.20 12.36
N THR A 43 -6.70 13.86 13.19
CA THR A 43 -7.70 14.79 13.74
C THR A 43 -8.03 14.40 15.18
N TRP A 44 -8.68 15.29 15.94
CA TRP A 44 -9.16 15.08 17.32
C TRP A 44 -8.01 14.81 18.32
N GLU A 45 -6.93 15.61 18.24
CA GLU A 45 -5.73 15.43 19.09
C GLU A 45 -6.02 15.49 20.60
N ASP A 46 -6.98 16.28 20.98
CA ASP A 46 -7.44 16.46 22.36
C ASP A 46 -8.06 15.16 22.94
N GLU A 47 -8.55 14.26 22.10
CA GLU A 47 -9.19 13.02 22.54
C GLU A 47 -8.22 11.80 22.52
N TRP A 48 -6.99 11.95 22.00
CA TRP A 48 -6.09 10.80 21.79
C TRP A 48 -5.59 10.17 23.09
N CYS A 49 -5.25 11.00 24.08
CA CYS A 49 -4.77 10.50 25.38
C CYS A 49 -5.86 9.69 26.07
N ASP A 50 -7.08 10.23 26.10
CA ASP A 50 -8.22 9.57 26.71
C ASP A 50 -8.54 8.24 26.04
N TYR A 51 -8.49 8.21 24.70
CA TYR A 51 -8.71 6.99 23.92
C TYR A 51 -7.66 5.93 24.20
N LYS A 52 -6.38 6.33 24.25
CA LYS A 52 -5.27 5.43 24.54
C LYS A 52 -5.43 4.82 25.94
N GLU A 53 -5.62 5.65 26.97
CA GLU A 53 -5.77 5.21 28.35
C GLU A 53 -7.00 4.30 28.52
N TRP A 54 -8.09 4.63 27.87
CA TRP A 54 -9.30 3.81 27.88
C TRP A 54 -9.05 2.43 27.24
N LEU A 55 -8.38 2.38 26.09
CA LEU A 55 -8.08 1.13 25.39
C LEU A 55 -7.11 0.26 26.19
N GLU A 56 -6.06 0.85 26.76
CA GLU A 56 -5.09 0.14 27.63
C GLU A 56 -5.78 -0.44 28.86
N ARG A 57 -6.69 0.29 29.48
CA ARG A 57 -7.49 -0.21 30.61
C ARG A 57 -8.40 -1.38 30.19
N LYS A 58 -9.08 -1.29 29.03
CA LYS A 58 -9.90 -2.41 28.50
C LYS A 58 -9.04 -3.65 28.22
N LEU A 59 -7.86 -3.47 27.64
CA LEU A 59 -6.91 -4.56 27.41
C LEU A 59 -6.43 -5.19 28.71
N ALA A 60 -6.11 -4.40 29.72
CA ALA A 60 -5.71 -4.91 31.03
C ALA A 60 -6.84 -5.72 31.69
N CYS A 61 -8.08 -5.25 31.65
CA CYS A 61 -9.24 -6.00 32.14
C CYS A 61 -9.46 -7.33 31.41
N ALA A 62 -9.09 -7.40 30.13
CA ALA A 62 -9.17 -8.61 29.32
C ALA A 62 -7.91 -9.53 29.44
N GLY A 63 -6.99 -9.25 30.36
CA GLY A 63 -5.77 -10.03 30.55
C GLY A 63 -4.70 -9.79 29.46
N ARG A 64 -4.81 -8.70 28.68
CA ARG A 64 -3.90 -8.34 27.58
C ARG A 64 -3.02 -7.14 27.91
N SER A 65 -2.61 -6.98 29.15
CA SER A 65 -1.81 -5.84 29.66
C SER A 65 -0.43 -5.69 29.00
N LYS A 66 0.06 -6.73 28.32
CA LYS A 66 1.35 -6.71 27.62
C LYS A 66 1.27 -6.05 26.24
N THR A 67 0.07 -5.82 25.71
CA THR A 67 -0.14 -5.19 24.40
C THR A 67 0.19 -3.70 24.49
N SER A 68 1.17 -3.23 23.71
CA SER A 68 1.49 -1.81 23.65
C SER A 68 0.51 -1.07 22.74
N VAL A 69 0.05 0.11 23.17
CA VAL A 69 -0.83 0.98 22.37
C VAL A 69 -0.11 2.27 22.03
N THR A 70 0.00 2.58 20.74
CA THR A 70 0.62 3.82 20.26
C THR A 70 -0.31 4.55 19.32
N ILE A 71 -0.65 5.81 19.64
CA ILE A 71 -1.33 6.70 18.71
C ILE A 71 -0.26 7.55 18.02
N GLN A 72 -0.20 7.43 16.70
CA GLN A 72 0.78 8.12 15.89
C GLN A 72 0.13 9.25 15.10
N ARG A 73 0.60 10.46 15.35
CA ARG A 73 0.17 11.64 14.59
C ARG A 73 0.55 11.51 13.12
N VAL A 74 -0.41 11.76 12.25
CA VAL A 74 -0.26 11.82 10.81
C VAL A 74 -0.79 13.16 10.31
N ARG A 75 -0.01 13.85 9.48
CA ARG A 75 -0.45 15.09 8.84
C ARG A 75 -1.05 14.75 7.47
N LEU A 76 -2.36 14.92 7.34
CA LEU A 76 -3.09 14.81 6.08
C LEU A 76 -3.77 16.16 5.80
N ALA A 77 -3.57 16.70 4.61
CA ALA A 77 -4.30 17.91 4.17
C ALA A 77 -5.80 17.61 3.99
N SER A 78 -6.14 16.38 3.61
CA SER A 78 -7.51 15.91 3.49
C SER A 78 -7.59 14.42 3.85
N PRO A 79 -8.63 13.99 4.57
CA PRO A 79 -8.84 12.58 4.91
C PRO A 79 -9.28 11.69 3.73
N ILE A 80 -9.43 12.28 2.54
CA ILE A 80 -9.74 11.60 1.28
C ILE A 80 -8.63 11.76 0.23
N ASP A 81 -7.47 12.30 0.60
CA ASP A 81 -6.31 12.42 -0.29
C ASP A 81 -5.59 11.07 -0.40
N TYR A 82 -5.89 10.33 -1.45
CA TYR A 82 -5.30 9.01 -1.72
C TYR A 82 -3.77 9.05 -1.77
N SER A 83 -3.17 10.10 -2.35
CA SER A 83 -1.71 10.20 -2.48
C SER A 83 -1.03 10.36 -1.12
N ALA A 84 -1.55 11.24 -0.26
CA ALA A 84 -1.03 11.45 1.08
C ALA A 84 -1.23 10.21 1.96
N ILE A 85 -2.42 9.60 1.91
CA ILE A 85 -2.75 8.35 2.64
C ILE A 85 -1.80 7.23 2.20
N THR A 86 -1.57 7.06 0.88
CA THR A 86 -0.67 6.04 0.34
C THR A 86 0.75 6.19 0.88
N LYS A 87 1.32 7.40 0.85
CA LYS A 87 2.67 7.67 1.38
C LYS A 87 2.80 7.33 2.87
N VAL A 88 1.78 7.69 3.65
CA VAL A 88 1.75 7.36 5.09
C VAL A 88 1.69 5.86 5.31
N MET A 89 0.77 5.17 4.65
CA MET A 89 0.60 3.72 4.79
C MET A 89 1.83 2.94 4.33
N GLN A 90 2.44 3.29 3.20
CA GLN A 90 3.68 2.68 2.73
C GLN A 90 4.79 2.80 3.77
N LYS A 91 4.99 4.01 4.32
CA LYS A 91 6.00 4.25 5.36
C LYS A 91 5.74 3.43 6.61
N GLN A 92 4.50 3.30 7.05
CA GLN A 92 4.16 2.54 8.25
C GLN A 92 4.30 1.04 8.01
N LEU A 93 3.76 0.52 6.91
CA LEU A 93 3.85 -0.90 6.58
C LEU A 93 5.31 -1.35 6.41
N SER A 94 6.17 -0.55 5.76
CA SER A 94 7.60 -0.86 5.63
C SER A 94 8.29 -0.94 6.99
N LYS A 95 7.95 -0.05 7.94
CA LYS A 95 8.51 -0.08 9.30
C LYS A 95 8.06 -1.32 10.09
N ILE A 96 6.76 -1.63 10.01
CA ILE A 96 6.15 -2.74 10.74
C ILE A 96 6.65 -4.07 10.18
N SER A 97 6.75 -4.21 8.86
CA SER A 97 7.21 -5.43 8.20
C SER A 97 8.63 -5.83 8.58
N ALA A 98 9.48 -4.88 8.97
CA ALA A 98 10.84 -5.16 9.40
C ALA A 98 10.90 -5.85 10.80
N GLY A 99 9.86 -5.72 11.62
CA GLY A 99 9.85 -6.21 13.00
C GLY A 99 8.67 -7.10 13.39
N SER A 100 7.70 -7.31 12.51
CA SER A 100 6.48 -8.07 12.80
C SER A 100 6.30 -9.24 11.85
N GLU A 101 6.00 -10.42 12.40
CA GLU A 101 5.69 -11.63 11.62
C GLU A 101 4.24 -11.64 11.12
N HIS A 102 3.34 -11.06 11.92
CA HIS A 102 1.92 -10.99 11.62
C HIS A 102 1.44 -9.55 11.69
N ILE A 103 0.91 -9.04 10.61
CA ILE A 103 0.37 -7.69 10.51
C ILE A 103 -1.14 -7.78 10.22
N TYR A 104 -1.90 -7.16 11.09
CA TYR A 104 -3.35 -7.04 10.97
C TYR A 104 -3.71 -5.61 10.57
N LEU A 105 -4.59 -5.45 9.58
CA LEU A 105 -5.12 -4.15 9.16
C LEU A 105 -6.61 -4.05 9.49
N ASN A 106 -6.99 -3.04 10.25
CA ASN A 106 -8.40 -2.72 10.46
C ASN A 106 -8.94 -1.93 9.27
N LEU A 107 -9.98 -2.45 8.65
CA LEU A 107 -10.65 -1.85 7.49
C LEU A 107 -11.91 -1.06 7.84
N THR A 108 -12.36 -1.12 9.10
CA THR A 108 -13.64 -0.48 9.51
C THR A 108 -13.46 0.96 9.93
N SER A 109 -12.35 1.29 10.58
CA SER A 109 -12.08 2.65 11.08
C SER A 109 -11.40 3.52 10.03
N GLY A 110 -11.76 4.79 10.01
CA GLY A 110 -11.25 5.78 9.07
C GLY A 110 -12.23 6.08 7.93
N THR A 111 -11.73 6.69 6.87
CA THR A 111 -12.52 7.02 5.67
C THR A 111 -12.48 5.90 4.64
N PRO A 112 -13.43 5.84 3.69
CA PRO A 112 -13.38 4.88 2.58
C PRO A 112 -12.05 4.92 1.80
N ALA A 113 -11.47 6.10 1.61
CA ALA A 113 -10.17 6.24 0.95
C ALA A 113 -9.03 5.55 1.73
N MET A 114 -9.03 5.69 3.06
CA MET A 114 -8.08 4.99 3.94
C MET A 114 -8.26 3.48 3.87
N THR A 115 -9.50 2.99 3.84
CA THR A 115 -9.81 1.56 3.69
C THR A 115 -9.29 1.01 2.38
N VAL A 116 -9.58 1.67 1.25
CA VAL A 116 -9.12 1.23 -0.09
C VAL A 116 -7.59 1.15 -0.14
N VAL A 117 -6.89 2.20 0.31
CA VAL A 117 -5.42 2.21 0.34
C VAL A 117 -4.88 1.12 1.25
N SER A 118 -5.50 0.89 2.41
CA SER A 118 -5.09 -0.18 3.35
C SER A 118 -5.22 -1.57 2.72
N VAL A 119 -6.29 -1.83 1.98
CA VAL A 119 -6.48 -3.09 1.24
C VAL A 119 -5.39 -3.28 0.19
N LEU A 120 -5.21 -2.29 -0.68
CA LEU A 120 -4.25 -2.37 -1.78
C LEU A 120 -2.82 -2.58 -1.29
N LEU A 121 -2.37 -1.78 -0.32
CA LEU A 121 -1.01 -1.86 0.20
C LEU A 121 -0.80 -3.05 1.13
N GLY A 122 -1.80 -3.42 1.92
CA GLY A 122 -1.73 -4.55 2.83
C GLY A 122 -1.55 -5.89 2.09
N LYS A 123 -2.22 -6.07 0.96
CA LYS A 123 -2.07 -7.25 0.11
C LYS A 123 -0.80 -7.21 -0.75
N SER A 124 -0.40 -6.03 -1.24
CA SER A 124 0.74 -5.89 -2.16
C SER A 124 2.10 -5.87 -1.48
N ILE A 125 2.23 -5.20 -0.33
CA ILE A 125 3.54 -4.94 0.29
C ILE A 125 3.84 -5.89 1.44
N ALA A 126 2.86 -6.13 2.32
CA ALA A 126 3.12 -6.73 3.62
C ALA A 126 2.37 -8.05 3.89
N LYS A 127 1.62 -8.57 2.94
CA LYS A 127 0.78 -9.79 3.10
C LYS A 127 -0.03 -9.76 4.41
N CYS A 128 -0.63 -8.60 4.70
CA CYS A 128 -1.39 -8.38 5.92
C CYS A 128 -2.67 -9.23 5.96
N GLN A 129 -3.09 -9.63 7.15
CA GLN A 129 -4.44 -10.10 7.39
C GLN A 129 -5.37 -8.89 7.54
N LEU A 130 -6.44 -8.88 6.76
CA LEU A 130 -7.41 -7.80 6.74
C LEU A 130 -8.55 -8.14 7.69
N LEU A 131 -8.86 -7.22 8.60
CA LEU A 131 -9.89 -7.38 9.62
C LEU A 131 -10.97 -6.31 9.49
N GLN A 132 -12.21 -6.72 9.63
CA GLN A 132 -13.37 -5.84 9.66
C GLN A 132 -14.24 -6.17 10.87
N THR A 133 -14.98 -5.20 11.36
CA THR A 133 -15.99 -5.42 12.38
C THR A 133 -17.38 -5.10 11.86
N SER A 134 -18.35 -5.95 12.19
CA SER A 134 -19.77 -5.69 11.90
C SER A 134 -20.34 -4.65 12.89
N PRO A 135 -21.47 -4.00 12.55
CA PRO A 135 -22.17 -3.14 13.49
C PRO A 135 -22.61 -3.84 14.81
N LYS A 136 -22.71 -5.17 14.78
CA LYS A 136 -23.00 -5.99 15.97
C LYS A 136 -21.76 -6.32 16.79
N GLY A 137 -20.58 -5.80 16.41
CA GLY A 137 -19.31 -6.06 17.10
C GLY A 137 -18.76 -7.48 16.84
N GLU A 138 -19.11 -8.09 15.71
CA GLU A 138 -18.48 -9.33 15.27
C GLU A 138 -17.19 -9.02 14.52
N LEU A 139 -16.15 -9.83 14.76
CA LEU A 139 -14.89 -9.74 14.06
C LEU A 139 -14.93 -10.61 12.80
N ILE A 140 -14.63 -10.01 11.66
CA ILE A 140 -14.65 -10.67 10.36
C ILE A 140 -13.25 -10.58 9.77
N GLU A 141 -12.66 -11.73 9.42
CA GLU A 141 -11.45 -11.79 8.60
C GLU A 141 -11.85 -11.66 7.13
N VAL A 142 -11.28 -10.65 6.45
CA VAL A 142 -11.63 -10.34 5.07
C VAL A 142 -10.64 -11.03 4.15
N ASP A 143 -11.10 -12.01 3.41
CA ASP A 143 -10.35 -12.59 2.31
C ASP A 143 -10.76 -11.94 0.98
N ILE A 144 -9.78 -11.32 0.33
CA ILE A 144 -9.98 -10.74 -1.01
C ILE A 144 -9.24 -11.65 -1.99
N PRO A 145 -9.97 -12.41 -2.84
CA PRO A 145 -9.39 -13.44 -3.71
C PRO A 145 -8.60 -12.84 -4.90
N VAL A 146 -8.26 -11.56 -4.85
CA VAL A 146 -7.45 -10.89 -5.88
C VAL A 146 -6.03 -10.74 -5.36
N ASP A 147 -5.11 -11.45 -6.00
CA ASP A 147 -3.68 -11.31 -5.72
C ASP A 147 -3.11 -10.16 -6.58
N PHE A 148 -3.37 -8.93 -6.15
CA PHE A 148 -2.83 -7.72 -6.80
C PHE A 148 -1.31 -7.75 -6.92
N ALA A 149 -0.62 -8.42 -6.00
CA ALA A 149 0.83 -8.55 -6.04
C ALA A 149 1.28 -9.44 -7.21
N THR A 150 0.55 -10.53 -7.48
CA THR A 150 0.90 -11.46 -8.56
C THR A 150 0.63 -10.85 -9.93
N GLU A 151 -0.44 -10.09 -10.10
CA GLU A 151 -0.74 -9.39 -11.35
C GLU A 151 0.18 -8.19 -11.59
N TYR A 152 0.44 -7.39 -10.55
CA TYR A 152 1.39 -6.27 -10.65
C TYR A 152 2.82 -6.76 -10.82
N THR A 153 3.21 -7.86 -10.17
CA THR A 153 4.54 -8.47 -10.36
C THR A 153 4.64 -9.17 -11.72
N LYS A 154 3.58 -9.81 -12.21
CA LYS A 154 3.59 -10.37 -13.57
C LYS A 154 3.71 -9.28 -14.63
N SER A 155 2.98 -8.18 -14.50
CA SER A 155 3.08 -7.06 -15.45
C SER A 155 4.39 -6.28 -15.29
N SER A 156 4.88 -6.05 -14.08
CA SER A 156 6.17 -5.41 -13.85
C SER A 156 7.36 -6.36 -14.02
N THR A 157 7.24 -7.64 -13.72
CA THR A 157 8.30 -8.63 -13.94
C THR A 157 8.37 -9.02 -15.41
N SER A 158 7.27 -9.09 -16.15
CA SER A 158 7.32 -9.21 -17.60
C SER A 158 7.88 -7.94 -18.25
N ALA A 159 7.56 -6.75 -17.72
CA ALA A 159 8.19 -5.50 -18.14
C ALA A 159 9.68 -5.41 -17.72
N ILE A 160 10.06 -5.91 -16.55
CA ILE A 160 11.46 -5.92 -16.08
C ILE A 160 12.24 -7.12 -16.65
N GLN A 161 11.65 -8.29 -16.82
CA GLN A 161 12.28 -9.43 -17.50
C GLN A 161 12.46 -9.16 -18.99
N SER A 162 11.54 -8.47 -19.64
CA SER A 162 11.79 -7.93 -20.99
C SER A 162 12.85 -6.83 -21.00
N LEU A 163 13.20 -6.26 -19.84
CA LEU A 163 14.26 -5.27 -19.67
C LEU A 163 15.62 -5.88 -19.25
N THR A 164 15.66 -7.08 -18.68
CA THR A 164 16.88 -7.70 -18.10
C THR A 164 17.26 -9.07 -18.67
N SER A 165 16.32 -9.80 -19.25
CA SER A 165 16.65 -11.03 -19.97
C SER A 165 17.02 -10.70 -21.39
N ASP A 166 18.25 -11.01 -21.73
CA ASP A 166 18.88 -11.04 -23.03
C ASP A 166 18.67 -9.76 -23.85
N ILE A 167 19.78 -9.10 -24.13
CA ILE A 167 19.83 -8.16 -25.25
C ILE A 167 19.35 -9.00 -26.45
N PRO A 168 18.10 -8.86 -26.93
CA PRO A 168 17.72 -9.52 -28.16
C PRO A 168 18.71 -9.03 -29.18
N GLN A 169 19.33 -9.92 -29.92
CA GLN A 169 20.09 -9.49 -31.14
C GLN A 169 19.14 -8.55 -31.87
N LEU A 170 19.58 -7.31 -32.09
CA LEU A 170 18.85 -6.31 -32.84
C LEU A 170 18.25 -7.01 -34.05
N SER A 171 16.95 -6.93 -34.25
CA SER A 171 16.34 -7.49 -35.47
C SER A 171 17.05 -6.85 -36.67
N SER A 172 17.15 -7.58 -37.77
CA SER A 172 17.83 -7.11 -38.98
C SER A 172 17.38 -5.72 -39.46
N ALA A 173 16.16 -5.33 -39.15
CA ALA A 173 15.60 -3.98 -39.40
C ALA A 173 16.36 -2.88 -38.63
N PHE A 174 16.80 -3.13 -37.40
CA PHE A 174 17.52 -2.16 -36.59
C PHE A 174 19.03 -2.17 -36.84
N GLU A 175 19.59 -3.23 -37.47
CA GLU A 175 21.00 -3.29 -37.88
C GLU A 175 21.31 -2.26 -38.96
N ALA A 176 20.33 -1.87 -39.77
CA ALA A 176 20.45 -0.83 -40.77
C ALA A 176 20.66 0.58 -40.19
N ILE A 177 20.32 0.79 -38.91
CA ILE A 177 20.44 2.10 -38.25
C ILE A 177 21.88 2.30 -37.76
N THR A 178 22.67 3.09 -38.44
CA THR A 178 24.03 3.42 -38.05
C THR A 178 24.08 4.39 -36.86
N ALA A 179 24.02 3.88 -35.65
CA ALA A 179 24.10 4.67 -34.44
C ALA A 179 25.53 4.83 -33.93
N LYS A 180 26.19 5.94 -34.25
CA LYS A 180 27.58 6.23 -33.82
C LYS A 180 27.65 6.91 -32.44
N SER A 181 26.67 7.69 -32.07
CA SER A 181 26.65 8.37 -30.75
C SER A 181 26.00 7.50 -29.68
N THR A 182 26.48 7.62 -28.43
CA THR A 182 25.92 6.92 -27.28
C THR A 182 24.42 7.24 -27.08
N ILE A 183 24.00 8.48 -27.35
CA ILE A 183 22.61 8.92 -27.25
C ILE A 183 21.76 8.18 -28.30
N MET A 184 22.24 8.07 -29.53
CA MET A 184 21.53 7.38 -30.60
C MET A 184 21.43 5.88 -30.36
N GLN A 185 22.49 5.26 -29.83
CA GLN A 185 22.44 3.85 -29.40
C GLN A 185 21.40 3.58 -28.34
N LEU A 186 21.26 4.48 -27.35
CA LEU A 186 20.20 4.40 -26.33
C LEU A 186 18.80 4.58 -26.93
N LEU A 187 18.67 5.49 -27.92
CA LEU A 187 17.41 5.73 -28.60
C LEU A 187 16.97 4.51 -29.42
N VAL A 188 17.87 3.90 -30.18
CA VAL A 188 17.64 2.67 -30.98
C VAL A 188 17.23 1.52 -30.06
N LYS A 189 17.92 1.31 -28.94
CA LYS A 189 17.52 0.30 -27.92
C LYS A 189 16.14 0.56 -27.37
N LYS A 190 15.78 1.83 -27.13
CA LYS A 190 14.46 2.20 -26.63
C LYS A 190 13.38 1.97 -27.71
N ALA A 191 13.64 2.32 -28.96
CA ALA A 191 12.71 2.09 -30.08
C ALA A 191 12.46 0.59 -30.28
N HIS A 192 13.52 -0.23 -30.29
CA HIS A 192 13.39 -1.69 -30.39
C HIS A 192 12.51 -2.30 -29.29
N ARG A 193 12.63 -1.81 -28.05
CA ARG A 193 11.78 -2.26 -26.95
C ARG A 193 10.32 -1.87 -27.14
N LEU A 194 10.07 -0.65 -27.64
CA LEU A 194 8.71 -0.17 -27.88
C LEU A 194 8.05 -0.91 -29.05
N ALA A 195 8.82 -1.30 -30.07
CA ALA A 195 8.33 -2.09 -31.20
C ALA A 195 7.83 -3.51 -30.80
N LEU A 196 8.26 -4.02 -29.64
CA LEU A 196 7.76 -5.28 -29.08
C LEU A 196 6.45 -5.15 -28.27
N SER A 197 5.90 -3.94 -28.17
CA SER A 197 4.67 -3.66 -27.45
C SER A 197 3.59 -3.12 -28.40
N ASP A 198 2.31 -3.38 -28.08
CA ASP A 198 1.15 -2.86 -28.84
C ASP A 198 0.82 -1.39 -28.49
N LEU A 199 1.77 -0.66 -27.89
CA LEU A 199 1.56 0.74 -27.52
C LEU A 199 1.78 1.68 -28.71
N PRO A 200 0.92 2.68 -28.91
CA PRO A 200 1.14 3.70 -29.93
C PRO A 200 2.37 4.54 -29.58
N VAL A 201 3.31 4.65 -30.52
CA VAL A 201 4.58 5.38 -30.33
C VAL A 201 4.60 6.59 -31.27
N LEU A 202 4.87 7.77 -30.72
CA LEU A 202 5.09 8.99 -31.48
C LEU A 202 6.58 9.29 -31.58
N VAL A 203 7.11 9.31 -32.81
CA VAL A 203 8.52 9.65 -33.06
C VAL A 203 8.62 11.13 -33.50
N LEU A 204 9.30 11.93 -32.67
CA LEU A 204 9.51 13.35 -32.90
C LEU A 204 10.97 13.64 -33.28
N GLY A 205 11.18 14.59 -34.18
CA GLY A 205 12.52 15.03 -34.59
C GLY A 205 12.47 15.97 -35.80
N GLU A 206 13.58 16.63 -36.11
CA GLU A 206 13.70 17.54 -37.25
C GLU A 206 13.52 16.83 -38.60
N SER A 207 13.22 17.56 -39.66
CA SER A 207 13.15 17.01 -41.01
C SER A 207 14.50 16.43 -41.44
N GLY A 208 14.52 15.21 -42.00
CA GLY A 208 15.76 14.52 -42.38
C GLY A 208 16.49 13.80 -41.25
N SER A 209 15.96 13.77 -40.01
CA SER A 209 16.59 13.08 -38.85
C SER A 209 16.46 11.56 -38.85
N GLY A 210 15.92 10.95 -39.91
CA GLY A 210 15.79 9.48 -40.01
C GLY A 210 14.61 8.87 -39.24
N LYS A 211 13.57 9.66 -38.92
CA LYS A 211 12.37 9.17 -38.25
C LYS A 211 11.68 8.01 -38.98
N GLU A 212 11.66 8.06 -40.30
CA GLU A 212 11.07 7.04 -41.15
C GLU A 212 11.78 5.68 -40.99
N VAL A 213 13.09 5.70 -40.90
CA VAL A 213 13.91 4.49 -40.70
C VAL A 213 13.68 3.87 -39.31
N MET A 214 13.27 4.68 -38.35
CA MET A 214 12.91 4.19 -37.00
C MET A 214 11.48 3.67 -36.89
N ALA A 215 10.60 4.09 -37.78
CA ALA A 215 9.17 3.76 -37.76
C ALA A 215 8.81 2.55 -38.64
N THR A 216 9.73 2.08 -39.45
CA THR A 216 9.58 0.91 -40.32
C THR A 216 10.14 -0.34 -39.64
#